data_349e3ae503b6c1d90ba27963a91406af
#
_entry.id   349e3ae503b6c1d90ba27963a91406af
#
_cell.length_a   1.000
_cell.length_b   1.000
_cell.length_c   1.000
_cell.angle_alpha   90.00
_cell.angle_beta   90.00
_cell.angle_gamma   90.00
#
_symmetry.space_group_name_H-M   'P 1'
#
loop_
_entity.id
_entity.type
_entity.pdbx_description
1 polymer ?
#
loop_
_entity_poly.entity_id
_entity_poly.type
_entity_poly.pdbx_seq_one_letter_code
_entity_poly.pdbx_strand_id
1 'polypeptide(L)'
;MKLVSWNVNGLRACVEKGFVDIFKELDADFFCIQESKLQAGQIELDLPGYYQYWNYAEKKGYSGTVIFTKHQPVSVMLGIGIEEHDHEGRVVTLEYDNYYVVTVYTPNSQNELARLDYRMKWEDDFRDYLLGLKAKKGVVVCGDLNVAHKEIDIKNPKTNRRNAGFTDEEREKMTILLDSGFTDTFRYFYPDMEQIYSWWSYRFKAREKNAGWRIDYFLASEDLNDRLVDAGIHTDIMGSDHCPVTLELDFMFRLEIFLFNILITSLLLSIK
;
A
#
# COMPACT_ATOMS: atom_id res chain seq x y z
N MET A 1 7.24 -12.49 -6.84
CA MET A 1 5.89 -12.12 -6.37
C MET A 1 5.68 -10.65 -6.64
N LYS A 2 4.60 -10.30 -7.33
CA LYS A 2 4.28 -8.92 -7.73
C LYS A 2 3.04 -8.41 -6.97
N LEU A 3 3.15 -7.24 -6.37
CA LEU A 3 2.06 -6.57 -5.69
C LEU A 3 1.75 -5.24 -6.39
N VAL A 4 0.46 -4.90 -6.47
CA VAL A 4 -0.04 -3.62 -7.00
C VAL A 4 -0.90 -2.98 -5.92
N SER A 5 -0.78 -1.67 -5.75
CA SER A 5 -1.68 -0.87 -4.92
C SER A 5 -2.20 0.32 -5.72
N TRP A 6 -3.51 0.56 -5.65
CA TRP A 6 -4.14 1.64 -6.39
C TRP A 6 -5.35 2.23 -5.64
N ASN A 7 -5.26 3.49 -5.27
CA ASN A 7 -6.45 4.25 -4.88
C ASN A 7 -7.26 4.56 -6.15
N VAL A 8 -8.44 3.97 -6.28
CA VAL A 8 -9.28 4.08 -7.48
C VAL A 8 -10.30 5.21 -7.42
N ASN A 9 -10.40 5.91 -6.29
CA ASN A 9 -11.32 7.02 -6.07
C ASN A 9 -12.77 6.71 -6.50
N GLY A 10 -13.22 5.48 -6.21
CA GLY A 10 -14.53 4.94 -6.61
C GLY A 10 -14.42 3.88 -7.69
N LEU A 11 -14.50 2.61 -7.28
CA LEU A 11 -14.22 1.46 -8.16
C LEU A 11 -15.18 1.37 -9.36
N ARG A 12 -16.48 1.68 -9.20
CA ARG A 12 -17.42 1.66 -10.35
C ARG A 12 -16.98 2.59 -11.47
N ALA A 13 -16.62 3.83 -11.12
CA ALA A 13 -16.14 4.81 -12.10
C ALA A 13 -14.79 4.40 -12.72
N CYS A 14 -13.93 3.73 -11.97
CA CYS A 14 -12.66 3.23 -12.47
C CYS A 14 -12.87 2.03 -13.41
N VAL A 15 -13.85 1.16 -13.15
CA VAL A 15 -14.22 0.05 -14.03
C VAL A 15 -14.70 0.56 -15.39
N GLU A 16 -15.52 1.61 -15.42
CA GLU A 16 -15.95 2.26 -16.67
C GLU A 16 -14.79 2.87 -17.47
N LYS A 17 -13.64 3.10 -16.82
CA LYS A 17 -12.41 3.66 -17.41
C LYS A 17 -11.34 2.60 -17.72
N GLY A 18 -11.70 1.31 -17.70
CA GLY A 18 -10.79 0.24 -18.10
C GLY A 18 -10.06 -0.47 -16.97
N PHE A 19 -10.51 -0.35 -15.72
CA PHE A 19 -9.87 -1.01 -14.57
C PHE A 19 -9.61 -2.51 -14.80
N VAL A 20 -10.57 -3.24 -15.38
CA VAL A 20 -10.44 -4.70 -15.56
C VAL A 20 -9.32 -5.06 -16.53
N ASP A 21 -9.13 -4.26 -17.58
CA ASP A 21 -8.06 -4.49 -18.56
C ASP A 21 -6.69 -4.17 -17.92
N ILE A 22 -6.59 -3.07 -17.19
CA ILE A 22 -5.39 -2.70 -16.42
C ILE A 22 -5.06 -3.77 -15.37
N PHE A 23 -6.07 -4.27 -14.66
CA PHE A 23 -5.91 -5.34 -13.67
C PHE A 23 -5.30 -6.60 -14.31
N LYS A 24 -5.81 -7.02 -15.47
CA LYS A 24 -5.32 -8.17 -16.21
C LYS A 24 -3.92 -7.95 -16.77
N GLU A 25 -3.62 -6.76 -17.28
CA GLU A 25 -2.31 -6.42 -17.84
C GLU A 25 -1.22 -6.41 -16.75
N LEU A 26 -1.52 -5.87 -15.58
CA LEU A 26 -0.60 -5.85 -14.45
C LEU A 26 -0.37 -7.24 -13.86
N ASP A 27 -1.33 -8.16 -13.98
CA ASP A 27 -1.26 -9.59 -13.60
C ASP A 27 -0.56 -9.86 -12.25
N ALA A 28 -0.92 -9.10 -11.23
CA ALA A 28 -0.29 -9.14 -9.93
C ALA A 28 -0.70 -10.37 -9.11
N ASP A 29 0.17 -10.84 -8.22
CA ASP A 29 -0.19 -11.84 -7.19
C ASP A 29 -1.14 -11.25 -6.15
N PHE A 30 -0.95 -9.96 -5.84
CA PHE A 30 -1.81 -9.15 -4.96
C PHE A 30 -2.16 -7.83 -5.65
N PHE A 31 -3.44 -7.54 -5.74
CA PHE A 31 -3.93 -6.26 -6.22
C PHE A 31 -4.76 -5.60 -5.11
N CYS A 32 -4.24 -4.54 -4.53
CA CYS A 32 -4.81 -3.83 -3.39
C CYS A 32 -5.47 -2.54 -3.84
N ILE A 33 -6.69 -2.29 -3.38
CA ILE A 33 -7.46 -1.10 -3.75
C ILE A 33 -7.82 -0.30 -2.52
N GLN A 34 -7.74 1.02 -2.64
CA GLN A 34 -8.26 1.96 -1.67
C GLN A 34 -9.34 2.82 -2.31
N GLU A 35 -10.23 3.36 -1.51
CA GLU A 35 -11.40 4.14 -1.92
C GLU A 35 -12.30 3.40 -2.91
N SER A 36 -12.67 2.15 -2.61
CA SER A 36 -13.66 1.43 -3.42
C SER A 36 -15.01 2.15 -3.47
N LYS A 37 -15.37 2.86 -2.38
CA LYS A 37 -16.62 3.62 -2.21
C LYS A 37 -17.87 2.79 -2.43
N LEU A 38 -17.80 1.49 -2.11
CA LEU A 38 -18.84 0.50 -2.35
C LEU A 38 -19.41 -0.03 -1.04
N GLN A 39 -20.57 -0.66 -1.19
CA GLN A 39 -21.18 -1.56 -0.20
C GLN A 39 -21.28 -2.95 -0.82
N ALA A 40 -21.45 -3.98 0.01
CA ALA A 40 -21.62 -5.35 -0.45
C ALA A 40 -22.75 -5.47 -1.50
N GLY A 41 -22.47 -6.21 -2.58
CA GLY A 41 -23.43 -6.44 -3.66
C GLY A 41 -23.63 -5.28 -4.66
N GLN A 42 -22.87 -4.18 -4.54
CA GLN A 42 -22.99 -3.05 -5.48
C GLN A 42 -22.15 -3.21 -6.76
N ILE A 43 -21.24 -4.15 -6.80
CA ILE A 43 -20.47 -4.53 -7.98
C ILE A 43 -20.21 -6.03 -7.93
N GLU A 44 -20.17 -6.64 -9.11
CA GLU A 44 -19.69 -8.00 -9.29
C GLU A 44 -18.55 -7.95 -10.30
N LEU A 45 -17.36 -8.38 -9.87
CA LEU A 45 -16.16 -8.43 -10.69
C LEU A 45 -15.80 -9.89 -10.92
N ASP A 46 -15.90 -10.32 -12.19
CA ASP A 46 -15.41 -11.62 -12.64
C ASP A 46 -13.90 -11.55 -12.85
N LEU A 47 -13.14 -11.96 -11.84
CA LEU A 47 -11.69 -12.01 -11.83
C LEU A 47 -11.25 -13.46 -11.57
N PRO A 48 -11.27 -14.32 -12.58
CA PRO A 48 -10.96 -15.75 -12.40
C PRO A 48 -9.56 -15.95 -11.89
N GLY A 49 -9.42 -16.84 -10.90
CA GLY A 49 -8.15 -17.13 -10.23
C GLY A 49 -7.80 -16.19 -9.08
N TYR A 50 -8.68 -15.25 -8.74
CA TYR A 50 -8.47 -14.35 -7.60
C TYR A 50 -9.50 -14.54 -6.50
N TYR A 51 -9.05 -14.69 -5.27
CA TYR A 51 -9.84 -14.48 -4.06
C TYR A 51 -10.01 -12.99 -3.82
N GLN A 52 -11.13 -12.58 -3.21
CA GLN A 52 -11.48 -11.17 -2.99
C GLN A 52 -11.82 -10.95 -1.51
N TYR A 53 -11.14 -10.01 -0.87
CA TYR A 53 -11.32 -9.67 0.54
C TYR A 53 -11.64 -8.19 0.69
N TRP A 54 -12.89 -7.90 1.02
CA TRP A 54 -13.46 -6.55 1.05
C TRP A 54 -13.67 -6.06 2.47
N ASN A 55 -13.29 -4.80 2.74
CA ASN A 55 -13.67 -4.07 3.93
C ASN A 55 -14.43 -2.81 3.53
N TYR A 56 -15.70 -2.74 3.86
CA TYR A 56 -16.60 -1.66 3.50
C TYR A 56 -16.72 -0.67 4.65
N ALA A 57 -16.79 0.63 4.35
CA ALA A 57 -17.18 1.61 5.34
C ALA A 57 -18.69 1.50 5.65
N GLU A 58 -19.10 1.78 6.88
CA GLU A 58 -20.53 1.89 7.22
C GLU A 58 -21.20 3.02 6.45
N LYS A 59 -20.50 4.13 6.28
CA LYS A 59 -20.96 5.27 5.48
C LYS A 59 -20.91 4.93 3.99
N LYS A 60 -22.08 4.95 3.35
CA LYS A 60 -22.22 4.67 1.91
C LYS A 60 -21.44 5.67 1.05
N GLY A 61 -20.77 5.14 0.00
CA GLY A 61 -20.03 5.97 -0.95
C GLY A 61 -18.74 6.59 -0.39
N TYR A 62 -18.20 6.02 0.68
CA TYR A 62 -17.04 6.53 1.40
C TYR A 62 -16.02 5.44 1.63
N SER A 63 -14.70 5.78 1.58
CA SER A 63 -13.60 4.87 1.90
C SER A 63 -13.72 3.47 1.27
N GLY A 64 -13.44 2.42 2.01
CA GLY A 64 -13.49 1.03 1.57
C GLY A 64 -12.19 0.56 0.94
N THR A 65 -11.68 -0.58 1.40
CA THR A 65 -10.46 -1.22 0.90
C THR A 65 -10.73 -2.65 0.47
N VAL A 66 -9.91 -3.16 -0.46
CA VAL A 66 -10.03 -4.55 -0.90
C VAL A 66 -8.67 -5.09 -1.32
N ILE A 67 -8.46 -6.39 -1.09
CA ILE A 67 -7.33 -7.14 -1.66
C ILE A 67 -7.88 -8.24 -2.56
N PHE A 68 -7.42 -8.23 -3.81
CA PHE A 68 -7.54 -9.36 -4.73
C PHE A 68 -6.22 -10.14 -4.70
N THR A 69 -6.26 -11.46 -4.58
CA THR A 69 -5.04 -12.28 -4.49
C THR A 69 -5.22 -13.63 -5.18
N LYS A 70 -4.16 -14.11 -5.83
CA LYS A 70 -4.07 -15.46 -6.40
C LYS A 70 -3.86 -16.53 -5.31
N HIS A 71 -3.50 -16.12 -4.09
CA HIS A 71 -3.11 -17.01 -2.99
C HIS A 71 -4.14 -16.99 -1.86
N GLN A 72 -4.59 -18.15 -1.42
CA GLN A 72 -5.50 -18.25 -0.28
C GLN A 72 -4.74 -17.95 1.02
N PRO A 73 -5.17 -16.96 1.82
CA PRO A 73 -4.53 -16.64 3.10
C PRO A 73 -4.89 -17.64 4.20
N VAL A 74 -4.04 -17.72 5.21
CA VAL A 74 -4.29 -18.47 6.46
C VAL A 74 -5.39 -17.81 7.27
N SER A 75 -5.37 -16.48 7.36
CA SER A 75 -6.42 -15.69 8.03
C SER A 75 -6.61 -14.33 7.38
N VAL A 76 -7.76 -13.71 7.64
CA VAL A 76 -8.16 -12.38 7.16
C VAL A 76 -8.58 -11.55 8.35
N MET A 77 -8.04 -10.33 8.46
CA MET A 77 -8.42 -9.35 9.46
C MET A 77 -8.92 -8.09 8.77
N LEU A 78 -10.10 -7.59 9.18
CA LEU A 78 -10.70 -6.35 8.68
C LEU A 78 -10.62 -5.31 9.79
N GLY A 79 -10.02 -4.15 9.49
CA GLY A 79 -9.72 -3.13 10.49
C GLY A 79 -8.42 -3.42 11.24
N ILE A 80 -8.22 -2.69 12.34
CA ILE A 80 -7.06 -2.82 13.25
C ILE A 80 -7.43 -3.32 14.65
N GLY A 81 -8.72 -3.65 14.86
CA GLY A 81 -9.25 -4.13 16.14
C GLY A 81 -9.60 -3.00 17.12
N ILE A 82 -9.74 -1.77 16.63
CA ILE A 82 -10.15 -0.60 17.41
C ILE A 82 -11.45 -0.06 16.83
N GLU A 83 -12.54 -0.16 17.61
CA GLU A 83 -13.90 0.18 17.18
C GLU A 83 -14.00 1.59 16.58
N GLU A 84 -13.34 2.58 17.18
CA GLU A 84 -13.33 3.97 16.70
C GLU A 84 -12.80 4.09 15.25
N HIS A 85 -11.95 3.18 14.82
CA HIS A 85 -11.28 3.22 13.50
C HIS A 85 -11.92 2.28 12.47
N ASP A 86 -12.53 1.18 12.93
CA ASP A 86 -12.89 0.09 12.05
C ASP A 86 -14.19 0.32 11.27
N HIS A 87 -14.99 1.37 11.62
CA HIS A 87 -16.21 1.75 10.91
C HIS A 87 -15.99 2.32 9.49
N GLU A 88 -14.77 2.74 9.19
CA GLU A 88 -14.46 3.43 7.91
C GLU A 88 -13.90 2.50 6.82
N GLY A 89 -13.78 1.18 7.08
CA GLY A 89 -13.35 0.20 6.07
C GLY A 89 -11.96 0.46 5.50
N ARG A 90 -10.98 0.84 6.35
CA ARG A 90 -9.68 1.39 5.94
C ARG A 90 -8.58 0.37 5.80
N VAL A 91 -8.68 -0.79 6.45
CA VAL A 91 -7.57 -1.76 6.51
C VAL A 91 -8.08 -3.17 6.22
N VAL A 92 -7.39 -3.89 5.32
CA VAL A 92 -7.49 -5.34 5.15
C VAL A 92 -6.12 -5.93 5.35
N THR A 93 -6.02 -6.94 6.20
CA THR A 93 -4.78 -7.70 6.42
C THR A 93 -5.01 -9.16 6.05
N LEU A 94 -4.14 -9.68 5.20
CA LEU A 94 -4.07 -11.10 4.86
C LEU A 94 -2.84 -11.72 5.51
N GLU A 95 -3.03 -12.82 6.23
CA GLU A 95 -1.96 -13.59 6.84
C GLU A 95 -1.56 -14.76 5.95
N TYR A 96 -0.27 -14.93 5.76
CA TYR A 96 0.37 -16.09 5.14
C TYR A 96 1.34 -16.75 6.12
N ASP A 97 1.90 -17.91 5.76
CA ASP A 97 2.79 -18.67 6.65
C ASP A 97 3.98 -17.83 7.15
N ASN A 98 4.58 -17.02 6.28
CA ASN A 98 5.83 -16.31 6.55
C ASN A 98 5.72 -14.77 6.52
N TYR A 99 4.58 -14.21 6.14
CA TYR A 99 4.39 -12.76 6.01
C TYR A 99 2.92 -12.36 6.11
N TYR A 100 2.72 -11.05 6.30
CA TYR A 100 1.42 -10.38 6.18
C TYR A 100 1.42 -9.44 4.98
N VAL A 101 0.26 -9.31 4.31
CA VAL A 101 -0.02 -8.24 3.34
C VAL A 101 -1.12 -7.37 3.91
N VAL A 102 -0.84 -6.09 4.07
CA VAL A 102 -1.76 -5.09 4.62
C VAL A 102 -2.03 -4.03 3.56
N THR A 103 -3.30 -3.81 3.21
CA THR A 103 -3.70 -2.62 2.47
C THR A 103 -4.34 -1.62 3.40
N VAL A 104 -4.03 -0.33 3.20
CA VAL A 104 -4.51 0.75 4.05
C VAL A 104 -4.96 1.97 3.24
N TYR A 105 -6.03 2.59 3.68
CA TYR A 105 -6.44 3.95 3.28
C TYR A 105 -6.42 4.85 4.51
N THR A 106 -5.31 5.54 4.70
CA THR A 106 -5.11 6.42 5.85
C THR A 106 -6.11 7.59 5.85
N PRO A 107 -6.70 7.96 6.99
CA PRO A 107 -7.60 9.12 7.05
C PRO A 107 -6.93 10.40 6.56
N ASN A 108 -7.59 11.15 5.71
CA ASN A 108 -7.16 12.48 5.31
C ASN A 108 -7.47 13.50 6.41
N SER A 109 -6.56 14.45 6.68
CA SER A 109 -6.77 15.51 7.69
C SER A 109 -7.81 16.54 7.30
N GLN A 110 -8.28 16.52 6.04
CA GLN A 110 -9.31 17.37 5.44
C GLN A 110 -8.92 18.86 5.34
N ASN A 111 -9.82 19.65 4.74
CA ASN A 111 -9.65 21.09 4.63
C ASN A 111 -9.53 21.72 6.04
N GLU A 112 -8.69 22.73 6.14
CA GLU A 112 -8.42 23.43 7.41
C GLU A 112 -7.94 22.50 8.54
N LEU A 113 -7.47 21.30 8.18
CA LEU A 113 -6.99 20.28 9.11
C LEU A 113 -8.02 19.82 10.14
N ALA A 114 -9.30 19.83 9.76
CA ALA A 114 -10.42 19.53 10.64
C ALA A 114 -10.39 18.14 11.30
N ARG A 115 -9.61 17.19 10.71
CA ARG A 115 -9.42 15.84 11.26
C ARG A 115 -7.96 15.55 11.66
N LEU A 116 -7.11 16.57 11.80
CA LEU A 116 -5.69 16.32 12.10
C LEU A 116 -5.49 15.59 13.43
N ASP A 117 -6.17 15.99 14.49
CA ASP A 117 -6.05 15.34 15.81
C ASP A 117 -6.46 13.85 15.75
N TYR A 118 -7.57 13.55 15.07
CA TYR A 118 -7.99 12.17 14.83
C TYR A 118 -6.95 11.40 14.01
N ARG A 119 -6.42 12.03 12.97
CA ARG A 119 -5.38 11.44 12.11
C ARG A 119 -4.13 11.09 12.93
N MET A 120 -3.68 11.96 13.82
CA MET A 120 -2.49 11.72 14.65
C MET A 120 -2.69 10.53 15.59
N LYS A 121 -3.88 10.38 16.18
CA LYS A 121 -4.22 9.20 16.98
C LYS A 121 -4.25 7.93 16.13
N TRP A 122 -4.93 8.00 14.99
CA TRP A 122 -5.04 6.88 14.05
C TRP A 122 -3.67 6.36 13.60
N GLU A 123 -2.71 7.27 13.32
CA GLU A 123 -1.34 6.92 12.92
C GLU A 123 -0.59 6.16 14.03
N ASP A 124 -0.75 6.55 15.29
CA ASP A 124 -0.14 5.86 16.42
C ASP A 124 -0.75 4.46 16.59
N ASP A 125 -2.05 4.35 16.56
CA ASP A 125 -2.78 3.09 16.70
C ASP A 125 -2.48 2.14 15.52
N PHE A 126 -2.40 2.65 14.30
CA PHE A 126 -2.02 1.86 13.12
C PHE A 126 -0.57 1.39 13.17
N ARG A 127 0.36 2.24 13.58
CA ARG A 127 1.76 1.84 13.80
C ARG A 127 1.85 0.72 14.83
N ASP A 128 1.17 0.85 15.95
CA ASP A 128 1.19 -0.17 17.01
C ASP A 128 0.58 -1.49 16.53
N TYR A 129 -0.48 -1.44 15.71
CA TYR A 129 -1.02 -2.60 15.02
C TYR A 129 0.02 -3.28 14.12
N LEU A 130 0.71 -2.50 13.28
CA LEU A 130 1.76 -3.03 12.39
C LEU A 130 2.93 -3.63 13.16
N LEU A 131 3.34 -3.02 14.28
CA LEU A 131 4.39 -3.56 15.16
C LEU A 131 3.97 -4.90 15.79
N GLY A 132 2.69 -5.04 16.14
CA GLY A 132 2.13 -6.31 16.63
C GLY A 132 2.16 -7.43 15.57
N LEU A 133 1.99 -7.10 14.29
CA LEU A 133 2.17 -8.05 13.18
C LEU A 133 3.66 -8.36 12.96
N LYS A 134 4.50 -7.31 12.88
CA LYS A 134 5.94 -7.41 12.64
C LYS A 134 6.66 -8.25 13.70
N ALA A 135 6.19 -8.23 14.94
CA ALA A 135 6.72 -9.09 16.00
C ALA A 135 6.54 -10.60 15.74
N LYS A 136 5.69 -10.97 14.78
CA LYS A 136 5.38 -12.38 14.45
C LYS A 136 5.99 -12.82 13.12
N LYS A 137 5.87 -12.00 12.07
CA LYS A 137 6.28 -12.31 10.70
C LYS A 137 6.59 -11.02 9.94
N GLY A 138 7.26 -11.12 8.81
CA GLY A 138 7.45 -10.00 7.89
C GLY A 138 6.14 -9.34 7.47
N VAL A 139 6.13 -8.03 7.29
CA VAL A 139 4.93 -7.27 6.93
C VAL A 139 5.20 -6.44 5.68
N VAL A 140 4.32 -6.60 4.69
CA VAL A 140 4.23 -5.70 3.52
C VAL A 140 2.98 -4.86 3.69
N VAL A 141 3.14 -3.54 3.72
CA VAL A 141 2.06 -2.56 3.81
C VAL A 141 1.97 -1.80 2.50
N CYS A 142 0.77 -1.62 1.98
CA CYS A 142 0.56 -0.77 0.82
C CYS A 142 -0.70 0.07 0.93
N GLY A 143 -0.74 1.17 0.22
CA GLY A 143 -1.94 1.98 0.10
C GLY A 143 -1.68 3.46 0.00
N ASP A 144 -2.78 4.20 0.07
CA ASP A 144 -2.76 5.64 0.16
C ASP A 144 -2.55 6.04 1.63
N LEU A 145 -1.33 6.49 1.94
CA LEU A 145 -0.98 6.96 3.29
C LEU A 145 -1.34 8.44 3.50
N ASN A 146 -1.91 9.10 2.49
CA ASN A 146 -2.35 10.49 2.57
C ASN A 146 -1.28 11.44 3.13
N VAL A 147 0.01 11.17 2.85
CA VAL A 147 1.13 12.01 3.24
C VAL A 147 2.25 11.97 2.22
N ALA A 148 2.74 13.13 1.78
CA ALA A 148 4.03 13.24 1.10
C ALA A 148 5.11 13.40 2.17
N HIS A 149 6.00 12.42 2.32
CA HIS A 149 6.92 12.35 3.46
C HIS A 149 7.96 13.48 3.44
N LYS A 150 8.66 13.63 2.31
CA LYS A 150 9.75 14.61 2.15
C LYS A 150 9.44 15.63 1.07
N GLU A 151 10.22 16.69 1.01
CA GLU A 151 10.04 17.75 -0.01
C GLU A 151 10.18 17.23 -1.44
N ILE A 152 10.96 16.18 -1.66
CA ILE A 152 11.10 15.50 -2.95
C ILE A 152 9.81 14.78 -3.40
N ASP A 153 8.91 14.49 -2.45
CA ASP A 153 7.67 13.74 -2.69
C ASP A 153 6.48 14.62 -3.10
N ILE A 154 6.69 15.93 -3.23
CA ILE A 154 5.62 16.88 -3.52
C ILE A 154 6.07 18.00 -4.44
N LYS A 155 5.19 18.38 -5.36
CA LYS A 155 5.39 19.63 -6.12
C LYS A 155 5.10 20.83 -5.24
N ASN A 156 5.99 21.84 -5.29
CA ASN A 156 5.87 23.10 -4.54
C ASN A 156 5.76 22.91 -3.01
N PRO A 157 6.73 22.28 -2.33
CA PRO A 157 6.65 21.97 -0.91
C PRO A 157 6.43 23.20 -0.03
N LYS A 158 7.06 24.34 -0.35
CA LYS A 158 6.97 25.59 0.45
C LYS A 158 5.54 26.11 0.59
N THR A 159 4.73 25.99 -0.47
CA THR A 159 3.35 26.50 -0.48
C THR A 159 2.36 25.50 0.12
N ASN A 160 2.76 24.24 0.30
CA ASN A 160 1.89 23.17 0.76
C ASN A 160 2.14 22.75 2.23
N ARG A 161 3.13 23.34 2.92
CA ARG A 161 3.58 22.91 4.25
C ARG A 161 2.48 22.80 5.32
N ARG A 162 1.36 23.52 5.18
CA ARG A 162 0.22 23.49 6.10
C ARG A 162 -1.04 22.89 5.47
N ASN A 163 -0.91 22.25 4.33
CA ASN A 163 -2.02 21.53 3.71
C ASN A 163 -2.10 20.10 4.23
N ALA A 164 -3.32 19.54 4.29
CA ALA A 164 -3.54 18.12 4.60
C ALA A 164 -2.69 17.24 3.68
N GLY A 165 -1.96 16.28 4.26
CA GLY A 165 -1.01 15.41 3.56
C GLY A 165 0.42 15.97 3.48
N PHE A 166 0.68 17.20 3.97
CA PHE A 166 2.03 17.77 4.05
C PHE A 166 2.25 18.68 5.26
N THR A 167 1.54 18.43 6.35
CA THR A 167 1.83 19.07 7.64
C THR A 167 3.07 18.48 8.27
N ASP A 168 3.71 19.23 9.17
CA ASP A 168 4.88 18.74 9.89
C ASP A 168 4.50 17.53 10.77
N GLU A 169 3.29 17.53 11.33
CA GLU A 169 2.73 16.48 12.17
C GLU A 169 2.53 15.16 11.39
N GLU A 170 1.93 15.22 10.20
CA GLU A 170 1.73 14.03 9.34
C GLU A 170 3.07 13.45 8.86
N ARG A 171 4.00 14.30 8.47
CA ARG A 171 5.35 13.91 8.04
C ARG A 171 6.15 13.28 9.16
N GLU A 172 6.02 13.81 10.39
CA GLU A 172 6.65 13.25 11.59
C GLU A 172 6.12 11.85 11.88
N LYS A 173 4.80 11.62 11.79
CA LYS A 173 4.22 10.29 11.96
C LYS A 173 4.76 9.28 10.94
N MET A 174 4.92 9.70 9.67
CA MET A 174 5.54 8.85 8.66
C MET A 174 7.00 8.54 8.99
N THR A 175 7.77 9.52 9.49
CA THR A 175 9.15 9.31 9.97
C THR A 175 9.18 8.29 11.10
N ILE A 176 8.32 8.44 12.12
CA ILE A 176 8.24 7.53 13.26
C ILE A 176 7.87 6.11 12.81
N LEU A 177 6.94 5.97 11.84
CA LEU A 177 6.59 4.68 11.28
C LEU A 177 7.78 4.00 10.59
N LEU A 178 8.52 4.73 9.77
CA LEU A 178 9.71 4.20 9.10
C LEU A 178 10.81 3.84 10.13
N ASP A 179 11.09 4.72 11.08
CA ASP A 179 12.09 4.50 12.13
C ASP A 179 11.73 3.32 13.06
N SER A 180 10.47 2.88 13.07
CA SER A 180 10.03 1.68 13.80
C SER A 180 10.38 0.36 13.09
N GLY A 181 11.14 0.43 12.01
CA GLY A 181 11.69 -0.71 11.27
C GLY A 181 10.87 -1.07 10.03
N PHE A 182 10.43 -0.05 9.29
CA PHE A 182 9.84 -0.18 7.97
C PHE A 182 10.65 0.59 6.93
N THR A 183 10.75 0.03 5.73
CA THR A 183 11.44 0.60 4.58
C THR A 183 10.42 1.15 3.59
N ASP A 184 10.54 2.42 3.18
CA ASP A 184 9.88 2.96 1.98
C ASP A 184 10.54 2.33 0.75
N THR A 185 9.88 1.36 0.14
CA THR A 185 10.48 0.51 -0.90
C THR A 185 10.82 1.28 -2.16
N PHE A 186 10.04 2.32 -2.51
CA PHE A 186 10.37 3.16 -3.65
C PHE A 186 11.64 3.99 -3.39
N ARG A 187 11.77 4.59 -2.19
CA ARG A 187 12.96 5.35 -1.82
C ARG A 187 14.18 4.47 -1.54
N TYR A 188 13.98 3.19 -1.25
CA TYR A 188 15.06 2.21 -1.16
C TYR A 188 15.77 2.02 -2.51
N PHE A 189 15.01 1.87 -3.62
CA PHE A 189 15.58 1.70 -4.95
C PHE A 189 15.92 3.05 -5.63
N TYR A 190 15.12 4.08 -5.38
CA TYR A 190 15.19 5.37 -6.08
C TYR A 190 15.25 6.54 -5.10
N PRO A 191 16.32 6.64 -4.27
CA PRO A 191 16.40 7.61 -3.17
C PRO A 191 16.32 9.07 -3.65
N ASP A 192 16.89 9.37 -4.82
CA ASP A 192 17.05 10.73 -5.34
C ASP A 192 16.16 11.01 -6.58
N MET A 193 15.24 10.09 -6.93
CA MET A 193 14.38 10.29 -8.10
C MET A 193 13.34 11.36 -7.81
N GLU A 194 13.48 12.50 -8.50
CA GLU A 194 12.61 13.67 -8.38
C GLU A 194 11.42 13.61 -9.35
N GLN A 195 10.40 14.42 -9.05
CA GLN A 195 9.25 14.67 -9.90
C GLN A 195 8.47 13.40 -10.30
N ILE A 196 8.53 12.38 -9.46
CA ILE A 196 7.72 11.19 -9.59
C ILE A 196 6.65 11.20 -8.50
N TYR A 197 5.39 11.14 -8.89
CA TYR A 197 4.24 11.29 -8.01
C TYR A 197 3.23 10.19 -8.29
N SER A 198 2.34 9.94 -7.32
CA SER A 198 1.29 8.93 -7.42
C SER A 198 -0.11 9.54 -7.46
N TRP A 199 -0.28 10.80 -7.08
CA TRP A 199 -1.55 11.52 -7.04
C TRP A 199 -1.45 12.93 -7.62
N TRP A 200 -2.54 13.35 -8.32
CA TRP A 200 -2.70 14.70 -8.88
C TRP A 200 -4.14 15.15 -8.72
N SER A 201 -4.33 16.36 -8.18
CA SER A 201 -5.67 16.95 -8.13
C SER A 201 -6.33 17.00 -9.51
N TYR A 202 -7.62 16.72 -9.60
CA TYR A 202 -8.39 16.95 -10.83
C TYR A 202 -8.45 18.44 -11.25
N ARG A 203 -8.10 19.36 -10.34
CA ARG A 203 -8.16 20.79 -10.59
C ARG A 203 -6.92 21.26 -11.36
N PHE A 204 -7.10 22.32 -12.16
CA PHE A 204 -6.02 23.07 -12.79
C PHE A 204 -5.12 22.25 -13.73
N LYS A 205 -5.59 21.11 -14.25
CA LYS A 205 -4.80 20.21 -15.10
C LYS A 205 -3.50 19.77 -14.40
N ALA A 206 -3.59 19.43 -13.12
CA ALA A 206 -2.42 19.15 -12.28
C ALA A 206 -1.59 17.99 -12.83
N ARG A 207 -2.22 16.91 -13.34
CA ARG A 207 -1.51 15.75 -13.89
C ARG A 207 -0.76 16.10 -15.17
N GLU A 208 -1.37 16.88 -16.09
CA GLU A 208 -0.71 17.35 -17.31
C GLU A 208 0.55 18.23 -17.02
N LYS A 209 0.51 18.98 -15.91
CA LYS A 209 1.61 19.83 -15.45
C LYS A 209 2.58 19.14 -14.51
N ASN A 210 2.35 17.88 -14.24
CA ASN A 210 3.03 17.10 -13.20
C ASN A 210 3.10 17.83 -11.83
N ALA A 211 2.01 18.48 -11.44
CA ALA A 211 1.86 19.11 -10.12
C ALA A 211 1.26 18.11 -9.13
N GLY A 212 2.02 17.09 -8.83
CA GLY A 212 1.59 15.92 -8.07
C GLY A 212 2.25 15.77 -6.70
N TRP A 213 1.81 14.73 -5.99
CA TRP A 213 2.27 14.29 -4.69
C TRP A 213 2.47 12.77 -4.72
N ARG A 214 3.52 12.27 -4.07
CA ARG A 214 3.71 10.84 -3.83
C ARG A 214 3.13 10.53 -2.45
N ILE A 215 1.94 9.97 -2.43
CA ILE A 215 1.18 9.64 -1.22
C ILE A 215 0.74 8.18 -1.14
N ASP A 216 0.94 7.43 -2.22
CA ASP A 216 0.75 5.98 -2.27
C ASP A 216 2.10 5.28 -2.12
N TYR A 217 2.14 4.27 -1.25
CA TYR A 217 3.38 3.61 -0.84
C TYR A 217 3.26 2.11 -0.86
N PHE A 218 4.43 1.47 -1.01
CA PHE A 218 4.72 0.17 -0.44
C PHE A 218 5.77 0.36 0.66
N LEU A 219 5.45 -0.13 1.86
CA LEU A 219 6.39 -0.26 2.96
C LEU A 219 6.62 -1.74 3.23
N ALA A 220 7.85 -2.12 3.51
CA ALA A 220 8.21 -3.47 3.93
C ALA A 220 8.89 -3.42 5.29
N SER A 221 8.60 -4.36 6.19
CA SER A 221 9.40 -4.52 7.39
C SER A 221 10.84 -4.86 7.03
N GLU A 222 11.81 -4.34 7.78
CA GLU A 222 13.24 -4.42 7.43
C GLU A 222 13.77 -5.84 7.26
N ASP A 223 13.17 -6.82 7.92
CA ASP A 223 13.49 -8.25 7.75
C ASP A 223 13.15 -8.80 6.36
N LEU A 224 12.39 -8.06 5.55
CA LEU A 224 12.10 -8.35 4.15
C LEU A 224 13.02 -7.62 3.16
N ASN A 225 13.92 -6.75 3.58
CA ASN A 225 14.75 -5.94 2.69
C ASN A 225 15.56 -6.80 1.71
N ASP A 226 16.08 -7.95 2.14
CA ASP A 226 16.82 -8.90 1.28
C ASP A 226 15.93 -9.60 0.24
N ARG A 227 14.61 -9.38 0.29
CA ARG A 227 13.61 -9.94 -0.63
C ARG A 227 13.13 -8.93 -1.65
N LEU A 228 13.43 -7.65 -1.46
CA LEU A 228 13.01 -6.58 -2.37
C LEU A 228 13.74 -6.74 -3.71
N VAL A 229 12.99 -6.71 -4.80
CA VAL A 229 13.51 -6.84 -6.17
C VAL A 229 13.40 -5.52 -6.92
N ASP A 230 12.22 -4.88 -6.89
CA ASP A 230 11.98 -3.58 -7.52
C ASP A 230 10.70 -2.94 -6.98
N ALA A 231 10.58 -1.61 -7.14
CA ALA A 231 9.38 -0.84 -6.83
C ALA A 231 9.08 0.15 -7.97
N GLY A 232 7.80 0.37 -8.26
CA GLY A 232 7.40 1.22 -9.39
C GLY A 232 6.23 2.16 -9.08
N ILE A 233 6.15 3.25 -9.85
CA ILE A 233 5.01 4.18 -9.87
C ILE A 233 4.60 4.37 -11.33
N HIS A 234 3.40 3.93 -11.69
CA HIS A 234 2.91 3.85 -13.07
C HIS A 234 2.15 5.11 -13.48
N THR A 235 2.87 6.22 -13.64
CA THR A 235 2.30 7.56 -13.89
C THR A 235 1.51 7.66 -15.19
N ASP A 236 1.72 6.77 -16.14
CA ASP A 236 1.04 6.65 -17.44
C ASP A 236 -0.33 5.96 -17.35
N ILE A 237 -0.59 5.18 -16.31
CA ILE A 237 -1.87 4.50 -16.12
C ILE A 237 -2.92 5.50 -15.62
N MET A 238 -4.01 5.59 -16.39
CA MET A 238 -5.12 6.49 -16.14
C MET A 238 -6.32 5.73 -15.53
N GLY A 239 -7.36 6.43 -15.07
CA GLY A 239 -8.58 5.83 -14.50
C GLY A 239 -8.98 6.45 -13.17
N SER A 240 -8.00 6.94 -12.41
CA SER A 240 -8.16 7.65 -11.13
C SER A 240 -7.31 8.92 -11.13
N ASP A 241 -7.46 9.76 -10.11
CA ASP A 241 -6.53 10.84 -9.79
C ASP A 241 -5.23 10.33 -9.13
N HIS A 242 -5.21 9.06 -8.73
CA HIS A 242 -3.98 8.33 -8.42
C HIS A 242 -3.56 7.44 -9.60
N CYS A 243 -2.30 7.03 -9.61
CA CYS A 243 -1.83 5.95 -10.45
C CYS A 243 -1.44 4.72 -9.60
N PRO A 244 -1.40 3.51 -10.20
CA PRO A 244 -0.93 2.34 -9.48
C PRO A 244 0.53 2.47 -9.06
N VAL A 245 0.85 1.91 -7.89
CA VAL A 245 2.23 1.67 -7.44
C VAL A 245 2.46 0.17 -7.31
N THR A 246 3.70 -0.27 -7.50
CA THR A 246 4.05 -1.70 -7.51
C THR A 246 5.24 -1.99 -6.60
N LEU A 247 5.27 -3.24 -6.11
CA LEU A 247 6.40 -3.84 -5.42
C LEU A 247 6.63 -5.25 -5.96
N GLU A 248 7.87 -5.59 -6.22
CA GLU A 248 8.30 -6.95 -6.52
C GLU A 248 9.17 -7.52 -5.39
N LEU A 249 8.84 -8.75 -4.97
CA LEU A 249 9.52 -9.47 -3.90
C LEU A 249 9.90 -10.88 -4.37
N ASP A 250 11.08 -11.36 -3.96
CA ASP A 250 11.51 -12.72 -4.17
C ASP A 250 11.55 -13.52 -2.86
N PHE A 251 10.61 -14.44 -2.69
CA PHE A 251 10.59 -15.38 -1.56
C PHE A 251 11.28 -16.72 -1.87
N MET A 252 11.69 -16.96 -3.13
CA MET A 252 12.29 -18.24 -3.56
C MET A 252 13.79 -18.33 -3.23
N PHE A 253 14.47 -17.20 -3.12
CA PHE A 253 15.94 -17.11 -3.03
C PHE A 253 16.56 -17.89 -1.84
N ARG A 254 15.86 -18.04 -0.71
CA ARG A 254 16.40 -18.83 0.44
C ARG A 254 16.23 -20.33 0.31
N LEU A 255 15.20 -20.79 -0.40
CA LEU A 255 14.98 -22.22 -0.58
C LEU A 255 16.11 -22.82 -1.42
N GLU A 256 16.53 -22.14 -2.47
CA GLU A 256 17.63 -22.58 -3.34
C GLU A 256 18.96 -22.58 -2.60
N ILE A 257 19.28 -21.51 -1.83
CA ILE A 257 20.52 -21.47 -1.03
C ILE A 257 20.49 -22.54 0.08
N PHE A 258 19.36 -22.76 0.72
CA PHE A 258 19.22 -23.78 1.77
C PHE A 258 19.36 -25.20 1.18
N LEU A 259 18.71 -25.48 0.06
CA LEU A 259 18.84 -26.75 -0.67
C LEU A 259 20.27 -26.95 -1.22
N PHE A 260 20.89 -25.90 -1.75
CA PHE A 260 22.26 -25.92 -2.23
C PHE A 260 23.25 -26.20 -1.09
N ASN A 261 23.08 -25.57 0.06
CA ASN A 261 23.91 -25.82 1.26
C ASN A 261 23.71 -27.24 1.81
N ILE A 262 22.49 -27.78 1.82
CA ILE A 262 22.22 -29.16 2.20
C ILE A 262 22.91 -30.11 1.22
N LEU A 263 22.82 -29.85 -0.09
CA LEU A 263 23.44 -30.67 -1.12
C LEU A 263 24.97 -30.70 -0.98
N ILE A 264 25.59 -29.54 -0.77
CA ILE A 264 27.04 -29.41 -0.54
C ILE A 264 27.45 -30.15 0.73
N THR A 265 26.70 -29.98 1.81
CA THR A 265 27.02 -30.63 3.09
C THR A 265 26.89 -32.15 2.99
N SER A 266 25.88 -32.67 2.27
CA SER A 266 25.73 -34.11 2.01
C SER A 266 26.83 -34.67 1.11
N LEU A 267 27.27 -33.90 0.10
CA LEU A 267 28.36 -34.27 -0.79
C LEU A 267 29.70 -34.33 -0.03
N LEU A 268 29.97 -33.38 0.84
CA LEU A 268 31.18 -33.36 1.70
C LEU A 268 31.21 -34.49 2.74
N LEU A 269 30.05 -34.96 3.20
CA LEU A 269 29.94 -36.10 4.11
C LEU A 269 30.10 -37.46 3.39
N SER A 270 29.82 -37.52 2.09
CA SER A 270 29.96 -38.75 1.29
C SER A 270 31.39 -38.99 0.76
N ILE A 271 32.31 -38.01 0.92
CA ILE A 271 33.71 -38.08 0.51
C ILE A 271 34.65 -38.47 1.67
N LYS A 272 34.12 -38.66 2.87
CA LYS A 272 34.83 -39.23 4.03
C LYS A 272 34.47 -40.69 4.22
#